data_46e0699fc96a4b14474a1248a612ec2d
#
_entry.id   46e0699fc96a4b14474a1248a612ec2d
#
_cell.length_a   1.000
_cell.length_b   1.000
_cell.length_c   1.000
_cell.angle_alpha   90.00
_cell.angle_beta   90.00
_cell.angle_gamma   90.00
#
_symmetry.space_group_name_H-M   'P 1'
#
loop_
_entity.id
_entity.type
_entity.pdbx_description
1 polymer ?
#
loop_
_entity_poly.entity_id
_entity_poly.type
_entity_poly.pdbx_seq_one_letter_code
_entity_poly.pdbx_strand_id
1 'polypeptide(L)'
;SNNLESKSYLLDVVAVPTISNFEMHLKFPSYLNKKNQIISGTGNAIVPEGTLITWKIATLATSKVDFVLPNAIFPFNSSTNSFSYTKNISQDTDYQIFTSNKSVINHEKLTYHLAVSKDAFPSISVTSPPDSLKASAAYLLGQVADDFGLSKLQVVYYPSNKPSQIQRGTLPVKKDLFDQFVFLFPGNLSVEPGVTYDYYFEVFDNDALHNFKSTRSSVFSYHENTESEKESMLLKDQNSAISGLEKSLKSQQKQLSEIDKLQKLGKEKESLEYKEQQKVDDFLERQLKQDKLMQDFAEKMKDNLDKFQQEKSDPDKELLQKRLDNLDKDFDKNKKLLDELQKLNEKLNKEELFEKMDQLKQQTTNQTKSLEQLVELTKQFYVEKKAEQLASKLNSLSDKQNKLAVSDKDNTAAKQLEINKEFDE
;
A
#
# COMPACT_ATOMS: atom_id res chain seq x y z
N SER A 1 94.68 29.01 -50.05
CA SER A 1 93.40 28.76 -49.46
C SER A 1 93.29 27.26 -49.20
N ASN A 2 93.22 26.86 -47.96
CA ASN A 2 93.01 25.49 -47.57
C ASN A 2 91.54 25.12 -47.82
N ASN A 3 91.26 24.25 -48.79
CA ASN A 3 89.96 23.62 -48.92
C ASN A 3 89.82 22.59 -47.81
N LEU A 4 89.07 22.97 -46.77
CA LEU A 4 88.64 21.98 -45.81
C LEU A 4 87.28 21.38 -46.34
N GLU A 5 87.30 20.15 -46.82
CA GLU A 5 86.12 19.37 -47.18
C GLU A 5 85.66 18.64 -45.94
N SER A 6 84.38 18.78 -45.62
CA SER A 6 83.75 17.94 -44.60
C SER A 6 83.58 16.50 -45.16
N LYS A 7 83.58 15.50 -44.28
CA LYS A 7 83.20 14.12 -44.67
C LYS A 7 81.74 14.16 -45.17
N SER A 8 81.49 13.41 -46.25
CA SER A 8 80.12 13.25 -46.76
C SER A 8 79.30 12.45 -45.72
N TYR A 9 78.19 12.95 -45.33
CA TYR A 9 77.23 12.29 -44.47
C TYR A 9 76.07 11.85 -45.35
N LEU A 10 75.68 10.58 -45.19
CA LEU A 10 74.43 10.05 -45.79
C LEU A 10 73.28 10.39 -44.86
N LEU A 11 72.30 11.13 -45.34
CA LEU A 11 71.06 11.44 -44.61
C LEU A 11 70.00 10.50 -45.21
N ASP A 12 69.57 9.50 -44.44
CA ASP A 12 68.41 8.71 -44.75
C ASP A 12 67.14 9.39 -44.22
N VAL A 13 66.23 9.77 -45.12
CA VAL A 13 64.91 10.33 -44.76
C VAL A 13 63.94 9.18 -44.61
N VAL A 14 63.56 8.91 -43.38
CA VAL A 14 62.58 7.84 -43.05
C VAL A 14 61.21 8.47 -42.83
N ALA A 15 60.23 8.04 -43.60
CA ALA A 15 58.81 8.44 -43.33
C ALA A 15 58.33 7.87 -42.03
N VAL A 16 57.81 8.72 -41.13
CA VAL A 16 57.28 8.30 -39.84
C VAL A 16 55.79 7.95 -39.92
N PRO A 17 55.34 6.91 -39.22
CA PRO A 17 53.93 6.50 -39.23
C PRO A 17 53.12 7.48 -38.39
N THR A 18 52.17 8.18 -39.01
CA THR A 18 51.34 9.21 -38.39
C THR A 18 49.84 8.94 -38.56
N ILE A 19 49.02 9.31 -37.57
CA ILE A 19 47.58 9.27 -37.60
C ILE A 19 47.06 10.56 -38.23
N SER A 20 46.30 10.46 -39.30
CA SER A 20 45.67 11.64 -39.97
C SER A 20 44.21 11.84 -39.56
N ASN A 21 43.49 10.78 -39.19
CA ASN A 21 42.14 10.87 -38.64
C ASN A 21 41.90 9.72 -37.63
N PHE A 22 41.17 10.03 -36.57
CA PHE A 22 40.84 9.09 -35.51
C PHE A 22 39.37 9.22 -35.14
N GLU A 23 38.61 8.12 -35.26
CA GLU A 23 37.20 8.05 -34.96
C GLU A 23 36.88 6.82 -34.14
N MET A 24 35.96 6.99 -33.16
CA MET A 24 35.31 5.92 -32.44
C MET A 24 33.83 5.88 -32.82
N HIS A 25 33.39 4.79 -33.42
CA HIS A 25 31.99 4.51 -33.73
C HIS A 25 31.38 3.69 -32.59
N LEU A 26 30.46 4.28 -31.85
CA LEU A 26 29.79 3.71 -30.68
C LEU A 26 28.45 3.13 -31.10
N LYS A 27 28.28 1.82 -30.90
CA LYS A 27 27.01 1.12 -31.04
C LYS A 27 26.54 0.68 -29.66
N PHE A 28 25.50 1.33 -29.17
CA PHE A 28 24.96 1.06 -27.83
C PHE A 28 24.11 -0.22 -27.81
N PRO A 29 23.99 -0.90 -26.64
CA PRO A 29 23.05 -1.99 -26.45
C PRO A 29 21.61 -1.58 -26.83
N SER A 30 20.86 -2.52 -27.42
CA SER A 30 19.54 -2.23 -27.99
C SER A 30 18.48 -1.82 -26.93
N TYR A 31 18.63 -2.29 -25.71
CA TYR A 31 17.69 -1.96 -24.63
C TYR A 31 17.72 -0.48 -24.22
N LEU A 32 18.88 0.21 -24.45
CA LEU A 32 19.02 1.64 -24.16
C LEU A 32 18.26 2.54 -25.13
N ASN A 33 17.82 2.02 -26.26
CA ASN A 33 17.15 2.76 -27.33
C ASN A 33 17.88 4.06 -27.78
N LYS A 34 19.23 4.06 -27.66
CA LYS A 34 20.11 5.19 -28.04
C LYS A 34 20.58 5.03 -29.46
N LYS A 35 20.64 6.16 -30.20
CA LYS A 35 21.23 6.21 -31.53
C LYS A 35 22.74 6.03 -31.46
N ASN A 36 23.32 5.33 -32.47
CA ASN A 36 24.76 5.22 -32.59
C ASN A 36 25.42 6.60 -32.64
N GLN A 37 26.61 6.73 -32.08
CA GLN A 37 27.36 7.97 -31.98
C GLN A 37 28.75 7.79 -32.59
N ILE A 38 29.31 8.86 -33.16
CA ILE A 38 30.67 8.93 -33.62
C ILE A 38 31.39 10.00 -32.81
N ILE A 39 32.54 9.66 -32.24
CA ILE A 39 33.43 10.58 -31.53
C ILE A 39 34.73 10.68 -32.37
N SER A 40 35.14 11.91 -32.73
CA SER A 40 36.33 12.16 -33.53
C SER A 40 37.36 12.95 -32.72
N GLY A 41 38.67 12.67 -33.01
CA GLY A 41 39.80 13.39 -32.44
C GLY A 41 40.19 13.02 -31.00
N THR A 42 39.43 12.12 -30.33
CA THR A 42 39.77 11.63 -28.99
C THR A 42 39.39 10.15 -28.85
N GLY A 43 40.13 9.43 -28.01
CA GLY A 43 39.82 8.08 -27.62
C GLY A 43 39.22 7.97 -26.20
N ASN A 44 38.98 9.07 -25.51
CA ASN A 44 38.34 9.09 -24.20
C ASN A 44 36.82 9.18 -24.36
N ALA A 45 36.10 8.36 -23.60
CA ALA A 45 34.63 8.41 -23.57
C ALA A 45 34.07 7.81 -22.27
N ILE A 46 32.85 8.21 -21.92
CA ILE A 46 32.02 7.53 -20.93
C ILE A 46 30.94 6.79 -21.73
N VAL A 47 30.88 5.48 -21.60
CA VAL A 47 29.97 4.64 -22.38
C VAL A 47 29.18 3.70 -21.47
N PRO A 48 27.90 3.41 -21.78
CA PRO A 48 27.14 2.37 -21.11
C PRO A 48 27.80 0.99 -21.25
N GLU A 49 27.66 0.16 -20.22
CA GLU A 49 28.13 -1.22 -20.26
C GLU A 49 27.57 -1.98 -21.47
N GLY A 50 28.42 -2.80 -22.12
CA GLY A 50 28.06 -3.55 -23.32
C GLY A 50 28.09 -2.74 -24.63
N THR A 51 28.61 -1.51 -24.61
CA THR A 51 28.78 -0.71 -25.81
C THR A 51 29.84 -1.35 -26.73
N LEU A 52 29.47 -1.56 -27.99
CA LEU A 52 30.39 -2.01 -29.00
C LEU A 52 31.09 -0.81 -29.66
N ILE A 53 32.39 -0.66 -29.47
CA ILE A 53 33.20 0.40 -30.05
C ILE A 53 33.98 -0.11 -31.24
N THR A 54 33.89 0.57 -32.37
CA THR A 54 34.73 0.37 -33.54
C THR A 54 35.60 1.59 -33.74
N TRP A 55 36.90 1.45 -33.47
CA TRP A 55 37.89 2.47 -33.83
C TRP A 55 38.18 2.41 -35.31
N LYS A 56 38.20 3.56 -35.96
CA LYS A 56 38.62 3.74 -37.36
C LYS A 56 39.69 4.80 -37.40
N ILE A 57 40.84 4.41 -37.92
CA ILE A 57 42.04 5.24 -37.93
C ILE A 57 42.56 5.34 -39.35
N ALA A 58 42.65 6.57 -39.87
CA ALA A 58 43.35 6.84 -41.12
C ALA A 58 44.78 7.28 -40.81
N THR A 59 45.74 6.82 -41.56
CA THR A 59 47.19 7.01 -41.31
C THR A 59 47.96 7.35 -42.57
N LEU A 60 49.15 7.90 -42.38
CA LEU A 60 50.16 8.14 -43.40
C LEU A 60 51.41 7.33 -43.04
N ALA A 61 52.07 6.77 -44.05
CA ALA A 61 53.32 5.99 -43.94
C ALA A 61 53.31 4.89 -42.86
N THR A 62 52.15 4.31 -42.57
CA THR A 62 51.89 3.32 -41.51
C THR A 62 51.61 1.94 -42.13
N SER A 63 52.26 0.90 -41.63
CA SER A 63 52.02 -0.50 -42.04
C SER A 63 51.31 -1.31 -40.98
N LYS A 64 51.32 -0.87 -39.71
CA LYS A 64 50.69 -1.55 -38.57
C LYS A 64 50.19 -0.58 -37.54
N VAL A 65 48.99 -0.84 -37.01
CA VAL A 65 48.39 -0.16 -35.84
C VAL A 65 48.02 -1.21 -34.83
N ASP A 66 48.42 -1.00 -33.58
CA ASP A 66 48.14 -1.91 -32.47
C ASP A 66 47.26 -1.23 -31.41
N PHE A 67 46.25 -1.95 -30.93
CA PHE A 67 45.47 -1.64 -29.75
C PHE A 67 46.10 -2.35 -28.55
N VAL A 68 46.64 -1.61 -27.63
CA VAL A 68 47.45 -2.11 -26.52
C VAL A 68 46.68 -1.93 -25.20
N LEU A 69 46.44 -3.05 -24.54
CA LEU A 69 45.98 -3.12 -23.16
C LEU A 69 47.17 -3.46 -22.25
N PRO A 70 47.06 -3.24 -20.90
CA PRO A 70 48.13 -3.58 -19.96
C PRO A 70 48.67 -5.00 -20.10
N ASN A 71 47.81 -5.98 -20.47
CA ASN A 71 48.15 -7.39 -20.52
C ASN A 71 47.97 -8.02 -21.91
N ALA A 72 47.66 -7.25 -22.95
CA ALA A 72 47.39 -7.82 -24.27
C ALA A 72 47.54 -6.77 -25.39
N ILE A 73 47.95 -7.21 -26.56
CA ILE A 73 48.08 -6.38 -27.76
C ILE A 73 47.24 -7.00 -28.87
N PHE A 74 46.41 -6.17 -29.50
CA PHE A 74 45.52 -6.58 -30.59
C PHE A 74 45.84 -5.74 -31.85
N PRO A 75 46.17 -6.37 -32.97
CA PRO A 75 46.41 -5.65 -34.21
C PRO A 75 45.08 -5.15 -34.78
N PHE A 76 45.09 -3.95 -35.35
CA PHE A 76 43.97 -3.43 -36.16
C PHE A 76 43.93 -4.20 -37.50
N ASN A 77 42.72 -4.41 -38.01
CA ASN A 77 42.51 -4.87 -39.38
C ASN A 77 42.87 -3.74 -40.34
N SER A 78 43.79 -4.00 -41.27
CA SER A 78 44.21 -2.99 -42.26
C SER A 78 43.41 -3.08 -43.55
N SER A 79 43.05 -1.92 -44.08
CA SER A 79 42.55 -1.69 -45.44
C SER A 79 43.32 -0.50 -46.00
N THR A 80 43.43 -0.28 -47.25
CA THR A 80 44.26 0.75 -47.90
C THR A 80 44.29 2.08 -47.12
N ASN A 81 45.37 2.36 -46.36
CA ASN A 81 45.58 3.53 -45.47
C ASN A 81 44.55 3.73 -44.35
N SER A 82 43.74 2.71 -44.04
CA SER A 82 42.71 2.74 -43.00
C SER A 82 42.84 1.49 -42.12
N PHE A 83 42.71 1.67 -40.82
CA PHE A 83 42.78 0.62 -39.82
C PHE A 83 41.52 0.61 -38.99
N SER A 84 41.00 -0.58 -38.68
CA SER A 84 39.81 -0.74 -37.84
C SER A 84 39.98 -1.84 -36.82
N TYR A 85 39.46 -1.59 -35.60
CA TYR A 85 39.39 -2.59 -34.53
C TYR A 85 38.04 -2.44 -33.81
N THR A 86 37.44 -3.55 -33.44
CA THR A 86 36.14 -3.56 -32.78
C THR A 86 36.24 -4.35 -31.47
N LYS A 87 35.73 -3.77 -30.38
CA LYS A 87 35.69 -4.41 -29.07
C LYS A 87 34.43 -4.03 -28.31
N ASN A 88 33.87 -5.01 -27.60
CA ASN A 88 32.78 -4.74 -26.62
C ASN A 88 33.41 -4.28 -25.30
N ILE A 89 32.86 -3.22 -24.72
CA ILE A 89 33.37 -2.59 -23.50
C ILE A 89 32.36 -2.84 -22.37
N SER A 90 32.80 -3.63 -21.36
CA SER A 90 32.00 -4.01 -20.18
C SER A 90 32.57 -3.52 -18.86
N GLN A 91 33.77 -2.93 -18.88
CA GLN A 91 34.44 -2.40 -17.69
C GLN A 91 35.34 -1.24 -18.08
N ASP A 92 35.72 -0.41 -17.12
CA ASP A 92 36.68 0.66 -17.31
C ASP A 92 37.93 0.13 -17.95
N THR A 93 38.39 0.82 -19.00
CA THR A 93 39.49 0.30 -19.84
C THR A 93 40.46 1.41 -20.18
N ASP A 94 41.72 1.24 -19.71
CA ASP A 94 42.85 2.01 -20.16
C ASP A 94 43.48 1.33 -21.35
N TYR A 95 43.69 2.06 -22.42
CA TYR A 95 44.29 1.52 -23.63
C TYR A 95 45.20 2.52 -24.32
N GLN A 96 46.08 1.98 -25.15
CA GLN A 96 46.99 2.76 -25.97
C GLN A 96 46.89 2.35 -27.45
N ILE A 97 47.19 3.28 -28.33
CA ILE A 97 47.29 3.03 -29.76
C ILE A 97 48.68 3.35 -30.21
N PHE A 98 49.31 2.35 -30.82
CA PHE A 98 50.66 2.45 -31.36
C PHE A 98 50.64 2.35 -32.87
N THR A 99 51.42 3.21 -33.55
CA THR A 99 51.64 3.14 -34.99
C THR A 99 53.04 2.68 -35.31
N SER A 100 53.20 1.85 -36.33
CA SER A 100 54.49 1.33 -36.78
C SER A 100 54.57 1.22 -38.31
N ASN A 101 55.79 1.31 -38.83
CA ASN A 101 56.08 0.91 -40.19
C ASN A 101 57.37 0.03 -40.20
N LYS A 102 57.91 -0.26 -41.39
CA LYS A 102 59.11 -1.11 -41.53
C LYS A 102 60.35 -0.52 -40.89
N SER A 103 60.43 0.79 -40.82
CA SER A 103 61.65 1.52 -40.37
C SER A 103 61.49 2.05 -38.93
N VAL A 104 60.26 2.32 -38.47
CA VAL A 104 60.01 2.96 -37.16
C VAL A 104 58.90 2.17 -36.46
N ILE A 105 59.22 1.67 -35.27
CA ILE A 105 58.30 0.86 -34.43
C ILE A 105 57.77 1.73 -33.29
N ASN A 106 56.45 1.68 -33.03
CA ASN A 106 55.75 2.34 -31.94
C ASN A 106 56.04 3.85 -31.90
N HIS A 107 55.91 4.54 -33.04
CA HIS A 107 56.21 5.95 -33.19
C HIS A 107 55.21 6.83 -32.42
N GLU A 108 53.90 6.77 -32.75
CA GLU A 108 52.86 7.40 -31.98
C GLU A 108 52.37 6.46 -30.87
N LYS A 109 52.28 7.03 -29.65
CA LYS A 109 51.78 6.32 -28.45
C LYS A 109 50.67 7.20 -27.84
N LEU A 110 49.42 6.94 -28.28
CA LEU A 110 48.27 7.65 -27.77
C LEU A 110 47.66 6.83 -26.60
N THR A 111 47.47 7.49 -25.47
CA THR A 111 46.90 6.86 -24.27
C THR A 111 45.50 7.42 -24.02
N TYR A 112 44.55 6.53 -23.80
CA TYR A 112 43.13 6.88 -23.63
C TYR A 112 42.49 6.05 -22.51
N HIS A 113 41.38 6.58 -22.00
CA HIS A 113 40.57 5.97 -20.96
C HIS A 113 39.09 5.89 -21.38
N LEU A 114 38.50 4.71 -21.23
CA LEU A 114 37.06 4.50 -21.36
C LEU A 114 36.46 4.23 -19.98
N ALA A 115 35.57 5.09 -19.50
CA ALA A 115 34.80 4.86 -18.32
C ALA A 115 33.46 4.19 -18.67
N VAL A 116 33.03 3.21 -17.88
CA VAL A 116 31.79 2.45 -18.09
C VAL A 116 30.74 2.88 -17.08
N SER A 117 29.62 3.38 -17.60
CA SER A 117 28.42 3.63 -16.79
C SER A 117 27.61 2.34 -16.71
N LYS A 118 27.44 1.84 -15.47
CA LYS A 118 26.58 0.68 -15.21
C LYS A 118 25.14 1.13 -15.09
N ASP A 119 24.23 0.28 -15.53
CA ASP A 119 22.80 0.43 -15.41
C ASP A 119 22.34 0.22 -13.95
N ALA A 120 21.48 1.08 -13.44
CA ALA A 120 20.96 1.01 -12.08
C ALA A 120 19.86 -0.05 -11.95
N PHE A 121 19.45 -0.36 -10.70
CA PHE A 121 18.28 -1.17 -10.44
C PHE A 121 17.01 -0.28 -10.53
N PRO A 122 15.89 -0.81 -11.02
CA PRO A 122 14.64 -0.05 -11.00
C PRO A 122 14.21 0.26 -9.57
N SER A 123 13.50 1.32 -9.38
CA SER A 123 12.95 1.75 -8.09
C SER A 123 11.44 1.57 -8.03
N ILE A 124 10.94 1.23 -6.84
CA ILE A 124 9.50 1.11 -6.58
C ILE A 124 9.16 1.70 -5.22
N SER A 125 8.11 2.50 -5.18
CA SER A 125 7.51 3.03 -3.95
C SER A 125 6.01 2.76 -3.97
N VAL A 126 5.47 2.19 -2.90
CA VAL A 126 4.04 1.88 -2.78
C VAL A 126 3.54 2.41 -1.45
N THR A 127 2.46 3.17 -1.49
CA THR A 127 1.86 3.81 -0.33
C THR A 127 0.36 3.54 -0.26
N SER A 128 -0.18 3.43 0.95
CA SER A 128 -1.62 3.50 1.19
C SER A 128 -2.09 4.95 1.14
N PRO A 129 -3.29 5.24 0.63
CA PRO A 129 -3.85 6.59 0.71
C PRO A 129 -4.03 7.01 2.17
N PRO A 130 -4.08 8.33 2.46
CA PRO A 130 -4.38 8.84 3.78
C PRO A 130 -5.74 8.33 4.31
N ASP A 131 -5.87 8.17 5.63
CA ASP A 131 -7.08 7.65 6.29
C ASP A 131 -8.37 8.41 5.93
N SER A 132 -8.27 9.70 5.62
CA SER A 132 -9.38 10.55 5.16
C SER A 132 -10.00 10.12 3.81
N LEU A 133 -9.27 9.32 3.01
CA LEU A 133 -9.72 8.80 1.71
C LEU A 133 -10.09 7.31 1.76
N LYS A 134 -10.02 6.67 2.92
CA LYS A 134 -10.40 5.26 3.12
C LYS A 134 -11.91 5.03 3.16
N ALA A 135 -12.67 5.70 2.32
CA ALA A 135 -14.08 5.37 2.12
C ALA A 135 -14.18 4.14 1.22
N SER A 136 -14.33 2.98 1.79
CA SER A 136 -14.78 1.70 1.23
C SER A 136 -13.84 0.79 0.44
N ALA A 137 -12.65 1.21 -0.02
CA ALA A 137 -11.72 0.27 -0.68
C ALA A 137 -10.25 0.64 -0.40
N ALA A 138 -9.50 -0.28 0.19
CA ALA A 138 -8.06 -0.11 0.45
C ALA A 138 -7.25 -0.26 -0.84
N TYR A 139 -7.18 0.78 -1.67
CA TYR A 139 -6.30 0.79 -2.84
C TYR A 139 -4.88 1.25 -2.46
N LEU A 140 -3.90 0.77 -3.22
CA LEU A 140 -2.51 1.16 -3.09
C LEU A 140 -2.11 2.03 -4.29
N LEU A 141 -1.30 3.05 -4.01
CA LEU A 141 -0.70 3.91 -5.02
C LEU A 141 0.76 3.53 -5.15
N GLY A 142 1.17 3.12 -6.35
CA GLY A 142 2.55 2.76 -6.65
C GLY A 142 3.19 3.69 -7.67
N GLN A 143 4.49 3.92 -7.50
CA GLN A 143 5.36 4.63 -8.43
C GLN A 143 6.56 3.75 -8.74
N VAL A 144 6.93 3.66 -10.00
CA VAL A 144 8.06 2.88 -10.49
C VAL A 144 8.90 3.75 -11.43
N ALA A 145 10.23 3.64 -11.32
CA ALA A 145 11.13 4.41 -12.17
C ALA A 145 12.43 3.61 -12.44
N ASP A 146 13.05 3.89 -13.58
CA ASP A 146 14.30 3.32 -14.01
C ASP A 146 15.05 4.31 -14.91
N ASP A 147 16.37 4.23 -15.00
CA ASP A 147 17.18 5.17 -15.78
C ASP A 147 17.16 4.89 -17.30
N PHE A 148 16.84 3.67 -17.71
CA PHE A 148 16.78 3.28 -19.14
C PHE A 148 15.46 2.66 -19.59
N GLY A 149 14.58 2.33 -18.67
CA GLY A 149 13.22 1.94 -18.98
C GLY A 149 12.73 0.68 -18.26
N LEU A 150 11.45 0.71 -18.00
CA LEU A 150 10.72 -0.39 -17.36
C LEU A 150 10.32 -1.45 -18.38
N SER A 151 10.32 -2.72 -17.98
CA SER A 151 9.89 -3.82 -18.84
C SER A 151 8.65 -4.55 -18.34
N LYS A 152 8.56 -4.79 -17.01
CA LYS A 152 7.50 -5.59 -16.39
C LYS A 152 7.20 -5.10 -14.99
N LEU A 153 5.93 -5.15 -14.62
CA LEU A 153 5.45 -4.99 -13.25
C LEU A 153 4.55 -6.18 -12.90
N GLN A 154 4.74 -6.76 -11.74
CA GLN A 154 3.91 -7.86 -11.25
C GLN A 154 3.59 -7.71 -9.77
N VAL A 155 2.46 -8.25 -9.36
CA VAL A 155 2.14 -8.53 -7.96
C VAL A 155 2.48 -9.99 -7.67
N VAL A 156 3.14 -10.22 -6.56
CA VAL A 156 3.49 -11.55 -6.05
C VAL A 156 2.75 -11.74 -4.74
N TYR A 157 1.99 -12.82 -4.61
CA TYR A 157 1.17 -13.07 -3.43
C TYR A 157 1.20 -14.55 -3.04
N TYR A 158 0.99 -14.82 -1.77
CA TYR A 158 1.01 -16.17 -1.21
C TYR A 158 0.25 -16.21 0.12
N PRO A 159 -0.33 -17.35 0.50
CA PRO A 159 -0.92 -17.51 1.83
C PRO A 159 0.14 -17.31 2.92
N SER A 160 -0.12 -16.47 3.92
CA SER A 160 0.85 -16.14 4.97
C SER A 160 1.35 -17.36 5.75
N ASN A 161 0.49 -18.38 5.89
CA ASN A 161 0.84 -19.67 6.52
C ASN A 161 1.56 -20.66 5.59
N LYS A 162 1.67 -20.37 4.27
CA LYS A 162 2.34 -21.21 3.26
C LYS A 162 3.15 -20.36 2.28
N PRO A 163 4.25 -19.72 2.72
CA PRO A 163 5.03 -18.78 1.90
C PRO A 163 5.65 -19.40 0.63
N SER A 164 5.70 -20.74 0.55
CA SER A 164 6.19 -21.44 -0.65
C SER A 164 5.19 -21.50 -1.81
N GLN A 165 3.91 -21.25 -1.55
CA GLN A 165 2.84 -21.28 -2.57
C GLN A 165 2.70 -19.92 -3.26
N ILE A 166 3.78 -19.50 -3.90
CA ILE A 166 3.86 -18.20 -4.58
C ILE A 166 3.02 -18.19 -5.85
N GLN A 167 2.14 -17.20 -5.96
CA GLN A 167 1.38 -16.88 -7.16
C GLN A 167 1.77 -15.49 -7.68
N ARG A 168 1.54 -15.22 -8.97
CA ARG A 168 1.93 -13.98 -9.62
C ARG A 168 0.82 -13.46 -10.52
N GLY A 169 0.54 -12.17 -10.42
CA GLY A 169 -0.32 -11.44 -11.33
C GLY A 169 0.48 -10.38 -12.08
N THR A 170 0.30 -10.27 -13.41
CA THR A 170 0.94 -9.22 -14.20
C THR A 170 0.12 -7.94 -14.15
N LEU A 171 0.78 -6.81 -13.92
CA LEU A 171 0.18 -5.48 -13.95
C LEU A 171 0.65 -4.75 -15.22
N PRO A 172 -0.20 -3.91 -15.81
CA PRO A 172 0.22 -3.06 -16.91
C PRO A 172 1.28 -2.07 -16.42
N VAL A 173 2.32 -1.87 -17.21
CA VAL A 173 3.37 -0.86 -17.00
C VAL A 173 3.76 -0.27 -18.35
N LYS A 174 3.95 1.04 -18.39
CA LYS A 174 4.50 1.72 -19.56
C LYS A 174 5.97 1.40 -19.68
N LYS A 175 6.41 1.11 -20.90
CA LYS A 175 7.83 0.90 -21.21
C LYS A 175 8.53 2.27 -21.34
N ASP A 176 8.58 2.99 -20.22
CA ASP A 176 9.14 4.33 -20.12
C ASP A 176 10.05 4.41 -18.88
N LEU A 177 10.67 5.54 -18.62
CA LEU A 177 11.54 5.76 -17.46
C LEU A 177 10.77 5.86 -16.14
N PHE A 178 9.47 6.16 -16.20
CA PHE A 178 8.60 6.37 -15.04
C PHE A 178 7.17 5.95 -15.35
N ASP A 179 6.52 5.29 -14.38
CA ASP A 179 5.08 5.02 -14.43
C ASP A 179 4.47 5.02 -13.03
N GLN A 180 3.14 5.17 -12.98
CA GLN A 180 2.34 5.11 -11.77
C GLN A 180 1.22 4.10 -11.96
N PHE A 181 0.90 3.39 -10.89
CA PHE A 181 -0.20 2.43 -10.90
C PHE A 181 -1.05 2.55 -9.64
N VAL A 182 -2.31 2.14 -9.78
CA VAL A 182 -3.26 1.99 -8.67
C VAL A 182 -3.64 0.51 -8.62
N PHE A 183 -3.60 -0.08 -7.45
CA PHE A 183 -3.96 -1.47 -7.28
C PHE A 183 -4.87 -1.68 -6.08
N LEU A 184 -5.97 -2.38 -6.29
CA LEU A 184 -6.88 -2.85 -5.26
C LEU A 184 -6.72 -4.37 -5.14
N PHE A 185 -6.16 -4.83 -4.04
CA PHE A 185 -6.07 -6.26 -3.78
C PHE A 185 -7.45 -6.79 -3.29
N PRO A 186 -7.95 -7.97 -3.76
CA PRO A 186 -7.29 -8.88 -4.66
C PRO A 186 -7.48 -8.54 -6.15
N GLY A 187 -8.36 -7.58 -6.53
CA GLY A 187 -8.68 -7.25 -7.90
C GLY A 187 -9.22 -8.48 -8.65
N ASN A 188 -8.50 -8.90 -9.68
CA ASN A 188 -8.81 -10.09 -10.48
C ASN A 188 -7.98 -11.33 -10.09
N LEU A 189 -7.25 -11.27 -8.95
CA LEU A 189 -6.46 -12.38 -8.47
C LEU A 189 -7.35 -13.41 -7.77
N SER A 190 -7.00 -14.69 -7.88
CA SER A 190 -7.71 -15.77 -7.22
C SER A 190 -7.25 -15.87 -5.76
N VAL A 191 -8.16 -15.56 -4.83
CA VAL A 191 -7.93 -15.70 -3.39
C VAL A 191 -9.09 -16.50 -2.78
N GLU A 192 -8.80 -17.17 -1.66
CA GLU A 192 -9.79 -17.95 -0.91
C GLU A 192 -10.21 -17.12 0.32
N PRO A 193 -11.53 -16.89 0.55
CA PRO A 193 -12.00 -16.24 1.78
C PRO A 193 -11.55 -17.02 3.03
N GLY A 194 -11.21 -16.29 4.10
CA GLY A 194 -10.70 -16.88 5.35
C GLY A 194 -9.19 -17.14 5.35
N VAL A 195 -8.51 -16.93 4.22
CA VAL A 195 -7.07 -17.07 4.12
C VAL A 195 -6.43 -15.69 4.11
N THR A 196 -5.44 -15.50 4.97
CA THR A 196 -4.61 -14.28 4.94
C THR A 196 -3.53 -14.43 3.89
N TYR A 197 -3.43 -13.47 2.97
CA TYR A 197 -2.41 -13.39 1.93
C TYR A 197 -1.44 -12.28 2.22
N ASP A 198 -0.15 -12.56 2.10
CA ASP A 198 0.91 -11.56 2.00
C ASP A 198 1.24 -11.32 0.54
N TYR A 199 1.44 -10.06 0.18
CA TYR A 199 1.74 -9.69 -1.20
C TYR A 199 2.68 -8.49 -1.29
N TYR A 200 3.43 -8.43 -2.40
CA TYR A 200 4.31 -7.31 -2.74
C TYR A 200 4.33 -7.12 -4.24
N PHE A 201 4.81 -5.97 -4.67
CA PHE A 201 5.01 -5.66 -6.07
C PHE A 201 6.48 -5.82 -6.42
N GLU A 202 6.75 -6.28 -7.65
CA GLU A 202 8.09 -6.44 -8.18
C GLU A 202 8.15 -5.82 -9.57
N VAL A 203 9.04 -4.86 -9.74
CA VAL A 203 9.27 -4.13 -10.99
C VAL A 203 10.58 -4.60 -11.61
N PHE A 204 10.62 -4.68 -12.92
CA PHE A 204 11.76 -5.12 -13.69
C PHE A 204 12.19 -4.03 -14.67
N ASP A 205 13.50 -3.83 -14.83
CA ASP A 205 14.07 -2.98 -15.85
C ASP A 205 14.04 -3.65 -17.23
N ASN A 206 14.60 -2.98 -18.24
CA ASN A 206 14.74 -3.50 -19.59
C ASN A 206 16.16 -4.04 -19.91
N ASP A 207 17.05 -4.13 -18.90
CA ASP A 207 18.43 -4.58 -19.07
C ASP A 207 18.53 -6.09 -19.34
N ALA A 208 18.44 -6.46 -20.61
CA ALA A 208 18.59 -7.85 -21.05
C ALA A 208 20.00 -8.42 -20.84
N LEU A 209 21.05 -7.58 -20.67
CA LEU A 209 22.41 -8.04 -20.41
C LEU A 209 22.56 -8.67 -19.02
N HIS A 210 21.77 -8.19 -18.05
CA HIS A 210 21.79 -8.67 -16.66
C HIS A 210 20.51 -9.42 -16.27
N ASN A 211 19.80 -10.02 -17.25
CA ASN A 211 18.59 -10.82 -17.04
C ASN A 211 17.45 -10.04 -16.36
N PHE A 212 17.30 -8.75 -16.70
CA PHE A 212 16.22 -7.88 -16.19
C PHE A 212 16.29 -7.74 -14.66
N LYS A 213 17.09 -6.79 -14.19
CA LYS A 213 17.20 -6.50 -12.76
C LYS A 213 15.83 -6.16 -12.18
N SER A 214 15.58 -6.51 -10.94
CA SER A 214 14.30 -6.25 -10.31
C SER A 214 14.43 -5.68 -8.90
N THR A 215 13.41 -4.94 -8.48
CA THR A 215 13.25 -4.40 -7.14
C THR A 215 11.85 -4.69 -6.62
N ARG A 216 11.75 -4.96 -5.31
CA ARG A 216 10.50 -5.30 -4.62
C ARG A 216 10.04 -4.16 -3.72
N SER A 217 8.73 -3.98 -3.60
CA SER A 217 8.13 -3.11 -2.60
C SER A 217 8.21 -3.74 -1.19
N SER A 218 7.73 -2.99 -0.19
CA SER A 218 7.32 -3.57 1.09
C SER A 218 6.22 -4.61 0.91
N VAL A 219 6.09 -5.51 1.90
CA VAL A 219 5.05 -6.54 1.94
C VAL A 219 3.80 -5.94 2.58
N PHE A 220 2.65 -6.23 1.98
CA PHE A 220 1.31 -5.90 2.47
C PHE A 220 0.58 -7.18 2.81
N SER A 221 -0.40 -7.11 3.71
CA SER A 221 -1.25 -8.24 4.06
C SER A 221 -2.71 -7.94 3.75
N TYR A 222 -3.44 -8.95 3.31
CA TYR A 222 -4.85 -8.89 3.00
C TYR A 222 -5.57 -10.13 3.55
N HIS A 223 -6.74 -9.91 4.12
CA HIS A 223 -7.62 -10.97 4.56
C HIS A 223 -9.05 -10.68 4.09
N GLU A 224 -9.62 -11.62 3.35
CA GLU A 224 -11.03 -11.58 2.98
C GLU A 224 -11.83 -12.40 3.99
N ASN A 225 -12.71 -11.73 4.73
CA ASN A 225 -13.52 -12.39 5.73
C ASN A 225 -14.49 -13.38 5.09
N THR A 226 -14.56 -14.57 5.64
CA THR A 226 -15.62 -15.54 5.34
C THR A 226 -16.98 -15.01 5.81
N GLU A 227 -18.10 -15.58 5.32
CA GLU A 227 -19.43 -15.22 5.80
C GLU A 227 -19.56 -15.45 7.32
N SER A 228 -18.99 -16.53 7.85
CA SER A 228 -18.99 -16.80 9.29
C SER A 228 -18.19 -15.78 10.10
N GLU A 229 -17.07 -15.27 9.58
CA GLU A 229 -16.29 -14.21 10.21
C GLU A 229 -17.03 -12.87 10.17
N LYS A 230 -17.66 -12.52 9.05
CA LYS A 230 -18.52 -11.34 8.92
C LYS A 230 -19.66 -11.37 9.94
N GLU A 231 -20.33 -12.51 10.05
CA GLU A 231 -21.41 -12.73 11.02
C GLU A 231 -20.89 -12.62 12.46
N SER A 232 -19.71 -13.18 12.76
CA SER A 232 -19.06 -13.08 14.07
C SER A 232 -18.72 -11.63 14.42
N MET A 233 -18.28 -10.83 13.45
CA MET A 233 -17.99 -9.40 13.64
C MET A 233 -19.29 -8.63 13.93
N LEU A 234 -20.35 -8.88 13.16
CA LEU A 234 -21.66 -8.26 13.38
C LEU A 234 -22.21 -8.56 14.76
N LEU A 235 -22.14 -9.81 15.23
CA LEU A 235 -22.56 -10.21 16.57
C LEU A 235 -21.71 -9.53 17.65
N LYS A 236 -20.41 -9.41 17.45
CA LYS A 236 -19.54 -8.68 18.39
C LYS A 236 -19.88 -7.20 18.49
N ASP A 237 -20.14 -6.54 17.37
CA ASP A 237 -20.53 -5.13 17.31
C ASP A 237 -21.89 -4.91 17.98
N GLN A 238 -22.85 -5.83 17.76
CA GLN A 238 -24.16 -5.81 18.40
C GLN A 238 -24.05 -5.97 19.93
N ASN A 239 -23.23 -6.91 20.40
CA ASN A 239 -22.99 -7.06 21.84
C ASN A 239 -22.35 -5.83 22.46
N SER A 240 -21.45 -5.16 21.74
CA SER A 240 -20.84 -3.90 22.15
C SER A 240 -21.87 -2.77 22.25
N ALA A 241 -22.78 -2.68 21.28
CA ALA A 241 -23.89 -1.71 21.30
C ALA A 241 -24.86 -1.98 22.46
N ILE A 242 -25.24 -3.24 22.72
CA ILE A 242 -26.04 -3.65 23.87
C ILE A 242 -25.39 -3.20 25.17
N SER A 243 -24.10 -3.50 25.35
CA SER A 243 -23.35 -3.11 26.55
C SER A 243 -23.28 -1.59 26.73
N GLY A 244 -23.17 -0.85 25.63
CA GLY A 244 -23.21 0.61 25.61
C GLY A 244 -24.57 1.16 26.06
N LEU A 245 -25.66 0.63 25.53
CA LEU A 245 -27.03 0.99 25.91
C LEU A 245 -27.32 0.68 27.38
N GLU A 246 -26.87 -0.48 27.90
CA GLU A 246 -27.03 -0.81 29.31
C GLU A 246 -26.32 0.17 30.26
N LYS A 247 -25.10 0.58 29.90
CA LYS A 247 -24.38 1.61 30.68
C LYS A 247 -25.11 2.94 30.61
N SER A 248 -25.59 3.31 29.44
CA SER A 248 -26.36 4.53 29.22
C SER A 248 -27.67 4.52 30.00
N LEU A 249 -28.37 3.38 30.01
CA LEU A 249 -29.60 3.21 30.80
C LEU A 249 -29.37 3.41 32.31
N LYS A 250 -28.29 2.84 32.88
CA LYS A 250 -27.93 3.08 34.29
C LYS A 250 -27.61 4.55 34.56
N SER A 251 -27.00 5.26 33.62
CA SER A 251 -26.75 6.70 33.70
C SER A 251 -28.03 7.47 33.68
N GLN A 252 -28.98 7.13 32.78
CA GLN A 252 -30.28 7.75 32.66
C GLN A 252 -31.13 7.64 33.96
N GLN A 253 -31.09 6.46 34.60
CA GLN A 253 -31.77 6.26 35.89
C GLN A 253 -31.20 7.17 36.98
N LYS A 254 -29.90 7.44 37.00
CA LYS A 254 -29.28 8.41 37.93
C LYS A 254 -29.75 9.84 37.63
N GLN A 255 -29.85 10.20 36.36
CA GLN A 255 -30.30 11.54 35.96
C GLN A 255 -31.78 11.78 36.33
N LEU A 256 -32.65 10.76 36.21
CA LEU A 256 -34.03 10.85 36.70
C LEU A 256 -34.06 11.21 38.20
N SER A 257 -33.19 10.65 39.02
CA SER A 257 -33.08 10.98 40.43
C SER A 257 -32.58 12.44 40.68
N GLU A 258 -31.77 12.96 39.77
CA GLU A 258 -31.32 14.37 39.80
C GLU A 258 -32.44 15.34 39.45
N ILE A 259 -33.28 15.02 38.46
CA ILE A 259 -34.50 15.83 38.17
C ILE A 259 -35.34 15.98 39.43
N ASP A 260 -35.58 14.88 40.17
CA ASP A 260 -36.35 14.92 41.41
C ASP A 260 -35.75 15.84 42.47
N LYS A 261 -34.41 15.85 42.58
CA LYS A 261 -33.71 16.76 43.52
C LYS A 261 -33.83 18.21 43.09
N LEU A 262 -33.65 18.50 41.80
CA LEU A 262 -33.77 19.86 41.25
C LEU A 262 -35.21 20.40 41.41
N GLN A 263 -36.21 19.56 41.18
CA GLN A 263 -37.62 19.93 41.39
C GLN A 263 -37.96 20.24 42.86
N LYS A 264 -37.43 19.49 43.81
CA LYS A 264 -37.59 19.77 45.25
C LYS A 264 -36.95 21.10 45.62
N LEU A 265 -35.73 21.37 45.16
CA LEU A 265 -35.05 22.65 45.35
C LEU A 265 -35.88 23.85 44.81
N GLY A 266 -36.50 23.66 43.64
CA GLY A 266 -37.34 24.69 43.03
C GLY A 266 -38.63 24.95 43.80
N LYS A 267 -39.21 23.97 44.49
CA LYS A 267 -40.43 24.14 45.31
C LYS A 267 -40.16 24.83 46.64
N GLU A 268 -38.93 24.72 47.17
CA GLU A 268 -38.56 25.28 48.47
C GLU A 268 -38.13 26.75 48.43
N LYS A 269 -37.81 27.30 47.25
CA LYS A 269 -37.34 28.69 47.09
C LYS A 269 -38.26 29.52 46.22
N GLU A 270 -38.44 30.81 46.56
CA GLU A 270 -39.26 31.73 45.77
C GLU A 270 -38.60 32.12 44.42
N SER A 271 -37.29 32.21 44.35
CA SER A 271 -36.53 32.50 43.14
C SER A 271 -35.31 31.60 43.03
N LEU A 272 -34.84 31.34 41.79
CA LEU A 272 -33.61 30.62 41.52
C LEU A 272 -32.42 31.59 41.62
N GLU A 273 -31.47 31.26 42.51
CA GLU A 273 -30.20 31.96 42.58
C GLU A 273 -29.26 31.44 41.48
N TYR A 274 -28.21 32.19 41.14
CA TYR A 274 -27.20 31.83 40.12
C TYR A 274 -26.67 30.41 40.27
N LYS A 275 -26.45 29.96 41.50
CA LYS A 275 -25.92 28.61 41.81
C LYS A 275 -26.92 27.49 41.44
N GLU A 276 -28.21 27.74 41.59
CA GLU A 276 -29.24 26.76 41.19
C GLU A 276 -29.42 26.73 39.69
N GLN A 277 -29.35 27.89 39.02
CA GLN A 277 -29.36 27.95 37.56
C GLN A 277 -28.21 27.14 36.95
N GLN A 278 -26.98 27.33 37.49
CA GLN A 278 -25.84 26.59 37.03
C GLN A 278 -26.00 25.07 37.19
N LYS A 279 -26.66 24.61 38.27
CA LYS A 279 -26.96 23.18 38.44
C LYS A 279 -27.96 22.66 37.40
N VAL A 280 -28.93 23.48 37.02
CA VAL A 280 -29.89 23.14 35.96
C VAL A 280 -29.17 23.08 34.63
N ASP A 281 -28.33 24.05 34.28
CA ASP A 281 -27.53 24.04 33.06
C ASP A 281 -26.60 22.82 32.97
N ASP A 282 -25.86 22.54 34.02
CA ASP A 282 -24.99 21.35 34.10
C ASP A 282 -25.78 20.04 33.91
N PHE A 283 -26.99 19.98 34.44
CA PHE A 283 -27.88 18.84 34.27
C PHE A 283 -28.38 18.73 32.83
N LEU A 284 -28.82 19.81 32.20
CA LEU A 284 -29.31 19.83 30.82
C LEU A 284 -28.23 19.45 29.84
N GLU A 285 -27.00 19.94 30.04
CA GLU A 285 -25.86 19.54 29.22
C GLU A 285 -25.55 18.05 29.34
N ARG A 286 -25.55 17.49 30.59
CA ARG A 286 -25.30 16.05 30.78
C ARG A 286 -26.41 15.21 30.15
N GLN A 287 -27.68 15.63 30.25
CA GLN A 287 -28.78 14.94 29.62
C GLN A 287 -28.67 14.93 28.10
N LEU A 288 -28.32 16.07 27.50
CA LEU A 288 -28.11 16.15 26.05
C LEU A 288 -27.00 15.22 25.54
N LYS A 289 -25.87 15.20 26.27
CA LYS A 289 -24.75 14.27 25.96
C LYS A 289 -25.16 12.81 26.09
N GLN A 290 -25.95 12.50 27.10
CA GLN A 290 -26.44 11.14 27.36
C GLN A 290 -27.42 10.68 26.28
N ASP A 291 -28.39 11.54 25.90
CA ASP A 291 -29.36 11.26 24.84
C ASP A 291 -28.65 11.03 23.50
N LYS A 292 -27.62 11.84 23.19
CA LYS A 292 -26.80 11.66 21.99
C LYS A 292 -26.04 10.32 21.99
N LEU A 293 -25.43 9.93 23.10
CA LEU A 293 -24.74 8.63 23.22
C LEU A 293 -25.71 7.46 23.01
N MET A 294 -26.93 7.56 23.57
CA MET A 294 -27.94 6.51 23.36
C MET A 294 -28.42 6.46 21.92
N GLN A 295 -28.59 7.60 21.27
CA GLN A 295 -28.93 7.70 19.86
C GLN A 295 -27.84 7.04 18.99
N ASP A 296 -26.55 7.37 19.24
CA ASP A 296 -25.42 6.77 18.51
C ASP A 296 -25.37 5.23 18.64
N PHE A 297 -25.70 4.69 19.83
CA PHE A 297 -25.79 3.24 20.02
C PHE A 297 -27.00 2.62 19.33
N ALA A 298 -28.15 3.29 19.34
CA ALA A 298 -29.36 2.84 18.64
C ALA A 298 -29.15 2.82 17.13
N GLU A 299 -28.51 3.84 16.57
CA GLU A 299 -28.15 3.92 15.15
C GLU A 299 -27.18 2.80 14.74
N LYS A 300 -26.12 2.57 15.52
CA LYS A 300 -25.21 1.43 15.29
C LYS A 300 -25.92 0.09 15.33
N MET A 301 -26.87 -0.06 16.22
CA MET A 301 -27.67 -1.28 16.32
C MET A 301 -28.56 -1.46 15.10
N LYS A 302 -29.16 -0.38 14.59
CA LYS A 302 -29.97 -0.39 13.37
C LYS A 302 -29.12 -0.77 12.15
N ASP A 303 -27.94 -0.13 11.98
CA ASP A 303 -26.99 -0.45 10.92
C ASP A 303 -26.54 -1.90 10.96
N ASN A 304 -26.35 -2.46 12.14
CA ASN A 304 -26.00 -3.86 12.31
C ASN A 304 -27.18 -4.78 11.93
N LEU A 305 -28.39 -4.49 12.37
CA LEU A 305 -29.57 -5.26 12.02
C LEU A 305 -29.80 -5.30 10.51
N ASP A 306 -29.54 -4.20 9.80
CA ASP A 306 -29.69 -4.12 8.35
C ASP A 306 -28.70 -5.03 7.61
N LYS A 307 -27.53 -5.28 8.21
CA LYS A 307 -26.49 -6.18 7.67
C LYS A 307 -26.75 -7.66 7.97
N PHE A 308 -27.59 -7.98 8.97
CA PHE A 308 -27.98 -9.35 9.24
C PHE A 308 -29.02 -9.84 8.23
N GLN A 309 -28.68 -10.94 7.55
CA GLN A 309 -29.57 -11.73 6.68
C GLN A 309 -30.54 -10.89 5.83
N GLN A 310 -30.03 -10.27 4.77
CA GLN A 310 -30.86 -9.47 3.84
C GLN A 310 -31.93 -10.30 3.09
N GLU A 311 -31.83 -11.63 3.08
CA GLU A 311 -32.64 -12.50 2.23
C GLU A 311 -33.83 -13.18 2.93
N LYS A 312 -33.95 -13.11 4.28
CA LYS A 312 -35.07 -13.74 5.02
C LYS A 312 -35.81 -12.70 5.87
N SER A 313 -37.13 -12.68 5.75
CA SER A 313 -38.01 -11.95 6.67
C SER A 313 -37.88 -12.58 8.06
N ASP A 314 -37.37 -11.82 9.03
CA ASP A 314 -37.22 -12.21 10.43
C ASP A 314 -38.14 -11.30 11.25
N PRO A 315 -39.24 -11.84 11.86
CA PRO A 315 -40.21 -11.03 12.61
C PRO A 315 -39.58 -10.28 13.78
N ASP A 316 -38.58 -10.84 14.42
CA ASP A 316 -37.89 -10.22 15.56
C ASP A 316 -36.99 -9.07 15.09
N LYS A 317 -36.35 -9.20 13.93
CA LYS A 317 -35.63 -8.10 13.27
C LYS A 317 -36.58 -6.94 12.94
N GLU A 318 -37.72 -7.21 12.32
CA GLU A 318 -38.72 -6.18 11.97
C GLU A 318 -39.26 -5.46 13.22
N LEU A 319 -39.50 -6.21 14.29
CA LEU A 319 -39.93 -5.64 15.57
C LEU A 319 -38.85 -4.74 16.19
N LEU A 320 -37.60 -5.18 16.15
CA LEU A 320 -36.46 -4.40 16.64
C LEU A 320 -36.29 -3.10 15.85
N GLN A 321 -36.32 -3.15 14.52
CA GLN A 321 -36.24 -1.97 13.65
C GLN A 321 -37.35 -0.97 13.97
N LYS A 322 -38.58 -1.44 14.09
CA LYS A 322 -39.72 -0.58 14.44
C LYS A 322 -39.55 0.10 15.82
N ARG A 323 -39.01 -0.60 16.80
CA ARG A 323 -38.72 -0.05 18.13
C ARG A 323 -37.62 0.99 18.10
N LEU A 324 -36.56 0.73 17.32
CA LEU A 324 -35.44 1.68 17.10
C LEU A 324 -35.97 2.97 16.43
N ASP A 325 -36.81 2.86 15.39
CA ASP A 325 -37.41 4.03 14.72
C ASP A 325 -38.30 4.85 15.65
N ASN A 326 -39.01 4.23 16.59
CA ASN A 326 -39.79 4.94 17.59
C ASN A 326 -38.91 5.65 18.61
N LEU A 327 -37.82 5.02 19.01
CA LEU A 327 -36.83 5.60 19.93
C LEU A 327 -36.18 6.85 19.35
N ASP A 328 -35.82 6.84 18.05
CA ASP A 328 -35.30 8.03 17.36
C ASP A 328 -36.26 9.22 17.45
N LYS A 329 -37.55 8.97 17.24
CA LYS A 329 -38.57 10.02 17.38
C LYS A 329 -38.68 10.57 18.81
N ASP A 330 -38.43 9.72 19.80
CA ASP A 330 -38.46 10.15 21.21
C ASP A 330 -37.22 10.94 21.58
N PHE A 331 -36.03 10.61 21.01
CA PHE A 331 -34.85 11.45 21.14
C PHE A 331 -35.04 12.84 20.54
N ASP A 332 -35.63 12.93 19.36
CA ASP A 332 -35.93 14.24 18.73
C ASP A 332 -36.87 15.10 19.57
N LYS A 333 -37.85 14.49 20.21
CA LYS A 333 -38.77 15.21 21.15
C LYS A 333 -38.00 15.68 22.39
N ASN A 334 -37.18 14.82 22.98
CA ASN A 334 -36.37 15.16 24.14
C ASN A 334 -35.40 16.30 23.83
N LYS A 335 -34.75 16.27 22.70
CA LYS A 335 -33.82 17.31 22.27
C LYS A 335 -34.52 18.67 22.19
N LYS A 336 -35.70 18.75 21.57
CA LYS A 336 -36.48 19.99 21.50
C LYS A 336 -36.83 20.50 22.87
N LEU A 337 -37.25 19.61 23.78
CA LEU A 337 -37.63 19.98 25.15
C LEU A 337 -36.41 20.43 25.97
N LEU A 338 -35.25 19.84 25.78
CA LEU A 338 -33.98 20.27 26.39
C LEU A 338 -33.58 21.68 25.91
N ASP A 339 -33.71 21.95 24.60
CA ASP A 339 -33.42 23.27 24.02
C ASP A 339 -34.38 24.34 24.57
N GLU A 340 -35.66 23.99 24.76
CA GLU A 340 -36.66 24.88 25.41
C GLU A 340 -36.30 25.14 26.87
N LEU A 341 -35.96 24.12 27.63
CA LEU A 341 -35.53 24.22 29.02
C LEU A 341 -34.30 25.11 29.19
N GLN A 342 -33.31 24.98 28.32
CA GLN A 342 -32.14 25.84 28.36
C GLN A 342 -32.50 27.31 28.18
N LYS A 343 -33.34 27.62 27.20
CA LYS A 343 -33.83 29.00 26.98
C LYS A 343 -34.63 29.56 28.15
N LEU A 344 -35.44 28.72 28.83
CA LEU A 344 -36.22 29.13 29.99
C LEU A 344 -35.34 29.38 31.22
N ASN A 345 -34.29 28.57 31.40
CA ASN A 345 -33.31 28.76 32.47
C ASN A 345 -32.53 30.07 32.29
N GLU A 346 -32.13 30.42 31.07
CA GLU A 346 -31.51 31.71 30.74
C GLU A 346 -32.41 32.91 31.01
N LYS A 347 -33.73 32.77 30.77
CA LYS A 347 -34.73 33.83 30.97
C LYS A 347 -35.24 33.96 32.40
N LEU A 348 -34.80 33.13 33.34
CA LEU A 348 -35.22 33.12 34.74
C LEU A 348 -36.74 32.87 34.94
N ASN A 349 -37.40 32.22 33.98
CA ASN A 349 -38.83 31.88 34.09
C ASN A 349 -38.99 30.56 34.87
N LYS A 350 -39.03 30.68 36.21
CA LYS A 350 -39.01 29.53 37.13
C LYS A 350 -40.25 28.65 36.96
N GLU A 351 -41.47 29.20 36.89
CA GLU A 351 -42.71 28.41 36.84
C GLU A 351 -42.76 27.54 35.59
N GLU A 352 -42.52 28.13 34.44
CA GLU A 352 -42.50 27.43 33.15
C GLU A 352 -41.35 26.44 33.04
N LEU A 353 -40.16 26.76 33.59
CA LEU A 353 -39.02 25.88 33.65
C LEU A 353 -39.34 24.57 34.40
N PHE A 354 -39.96 24.65 35.58
CA PHE A 354 -40.27 23.46 36.36
C PHE A 354 -41.43 22.66 35.78
N GLU A 355 -42.42 23.31 35.14
CA GLU A 355 -43.46 22.63 34.37
C GLU A 355 -42.86 21.82 33.21
N LYS A 356 -41.94 22.40 32.45
CA LYS A 356 -41.22 21.72 31.36
C LYS A 356 -40.26 20.63 31.87
N MET A 357 -39.65 20.79 33.04
CA MET A 357 -38.89 19.75 33.71
C MET A 357 -39.74 18.53 34.11
N ASP A 358 -40.99 18.75 34.50
CA ASP A 358 -41.95 17.66 34.75
C ASP A 358 -42.27 16.89 33.44
N GLN A 359 -42.46 17.63 32.35
CA GLN A 359 -42.65 17.02 31.02
C GLN A 359 -41.41 16.22 30.60
N LEU A 360 -40.16 16.76 30.77
CA LEU A 360 -38.92 16.05 30.52
C LEU A 360 -38.83 14.77 31.35
N LYS A 361 -39.13 14.82 32.63
CA LYS A 361 -39.14 13.66 33.52
C LYS A 361 -40.06 12.56 33.04
N GLN A 362 -41.29 12.90 32.64
CA GLN A 362 -42.25 11.93 32.09
C GLN A 362 -41.75 11.32 30.79
N GLN A 363 -41.26 12.14 29.86
CA GLN A 363 -40.68 11.65 28.59
C GLN A 363 -39.48 10.74 28.83
N THR A 364 -38.52 11.17 29.65
CA THR A 364 -37.35 10.38 30.00
C THR A 364 -37.71 9.06 30.69
N THR A 365 -38.73 9.05 31.55
CA THR A 365 -39.23 7.83 32.21
C THR A 365 -39.79 6.84 31.17
N ASN A 366 -40.61 7.33 30.24
CA ASN A 366 -41.19 6.50 29.17
C ASN A 366 -40.12 6.00 28.23
N GLN A 367 -39.16 6.83 27.83
CA GLN A 367 -38.02 6.49 27.02
C GLN A 367 -37.14 5.42 27.70
N THR A 368 -36.89 5.57 29.01
CA THR A 368 -36.14 4.57 29.81
C THR A 368 -36.79 3.20 29.74
N LYS A 369 -38.15 3.13 29.93
CA LYS A 369 -38.87 1.86 29.80
C LYS A 369 -38.80 1.26 28.38
N SER A 370 -38.94 2.11 27.37
CA SER A 370 -38.82 1.68 25.97
C SER A 370 -37.41 1.13 25.67
N LEU A 371 -36.38 1.78 26.20
CA LEU A 371 -34.99 1.34 26.10
C LEU A 371 -34.74 0.02 26.83
N GLU A 372 -35.27 -0.17 28.04
CA GLU A 372 -35.17 -1.43 28.79
C GLU A 372 -35.78 -2.58 27.99
N GLN A 373 -36.94 -2.40 27.40
CA GLN A 373 -37.59 -3.40 26.55
C GLN A 373 -36.79 -3.66 25.26
N LEU A 374 -36.21 -2.62 24.67
CA LEU A 374 -35.36 -2.75 23.47
C LEU A 374 -34.09 -3.54 23.78
N VAL A 375 -33.40 -3.21 24.87
CA VAL A 375 -32.19 -3.93 25.29
C VAL A 375 -32.49 -5.40 25.53
N GLU A 376 -33.59 -5.72 26.20
CA GLU A 376 -33.99 -7.11 26.47
C GLU A 376 -34.28 -7.88 25.17
N LEU A 377 -35.08 -7.29 24.27
CA LEU A 377 -35.39 -7.92 22.97
C LEU A 377 -34.13 -8.09 22.11
N THR A 378 -33.23 -7.12 22.15
CA THR A 378 -31.95 -7.22 21.40
C THR A 378 -31.05 -8.30 21.97
N LYS A 379 -31.04 -8.48 23.29
CA LYS A 379 -30.31 -9.59 23.92
C LYS A 379 -30.87 -10.95 23.49
N GLN A 380 -32.19 -11.10 23.46
CA GLN A 380 -32.84 -12.32 22.99
C GLN A 380 -32.44 -12.63 21.55
N PHE A 381 -32.57 -11.64 20.65
CA PHE A 381 -32.14 -11.75 19.25
C PHE A 381 -30.65 -12.11 19.13
N TYR A 382 -29.79 -11.45 19.92
CA TYR A 382 -28.34 -11.76 19.94
C TYR A 382 -28.07 -13.21 20.35
N VAL A 383 -28.70 -13.69 21.41
CA VAL A 383 -28.53 -15.07 21.90
C VAL A 383 -29.01 -16.07 20.87
N GLU A 384 -30.13 -15.82 20.21
CA GLU A 384 -30.66 -16.67 19.14
C GLU A 384 -29.69 -16.74 17.95
N LYS A 385 -29.26 -15.58 17.44
CA LYS A 385 -28.30 -15.54 16.32
C LYS A 385 -26.96 -16.16 16.69
N LYS A 386 -26.51 -16.01 17.92
CA LYS A 386 -25.28 -16.66 18.41
C LYS A 386 -25.43 -18.18 18.47
N ALA A 387 -26.59 -18.66 18.89
CA ALA A 387 -26.90 -20.10 18.91
C ALA A 387 -26.97 -20.67 17.49
N GLU A 388 -27.61 -19.98 16.54
CA GLU A 388 -27.64 -20.36 15.12
C GLU A 388 -26.22 -20.43 14.53
N GLN A 389 -25.38 -19.45 14.80
CA GLN A 389 -23.98 -19.43 14.36
C GLN A 389 -23.18 -20.61 14.92
N LEU A 390 -23.34 -20.89 16.23
CA LEU A 390 -22.68 -22.03 16.87
C LEU A 390 -23.14 -23.37 16.28
N ALA A 391 -24.45 -23.53 16.03
CA ALA A 391 -24.99 -24.72 15.39
C ALA A 391 -24.41 -24.90 13.97
N SER A 392 -24.33 -23.83 13.17
CA SER A 392 -23.73 -23.87 11.84
C SER A 392 -22.22 -24.21 11.90
N LYS A 393 -21.45 -23.63 12.82
CA LYS A 393 -20.05 -24.00 13.04
C LYS A 393 -19.87 -25.46 13.42
N LEU A 394 -20.70 -25.99 14.34
CA LEU A 394 -20.66 -27.39 14.76
C LEU A 394 -20.99 -28.35 13.61
N ASN A 395 -21.99 -28.02 12.79
CA ASN A 395 -22.30 -28.81 11.60
C ASN A 395 -21.13 -28.82 10.60
N SER A 396 -20.49 -27.67 10.35
CA SER A 396 -19.30 -27.58 9.49
C SER A 396 -18.13 -28.41 10.02
N LEU A 397 -17.89 -28.37 11.34
CA LEU A 397 -16.83 -29.15 11.99
C LEU A 397 -17.15 -30.67 11.91
N SER A 398 -18.42 -31.05 12.11
CA SER A 398 -18.88 -32.45 11.93
C SER A 398 -18.62 -32.94 10.51
N ASP A 399 -18.92 -32.11 9.49
CA ASP A 399 -18.65 -32.45 8.09
C ASP A 399 -17.16 -32.59 7.79
N LYS A 400 -16.32 -31.69 8.34
CA LYS A 400 -14.85 -31.77 8.24
C LYS A 400 -14.36 -33.09 8.88
N GLN A 401 -14.83 -33.40 10.07
CA GLN A 401 -14.47 -34.61 10.80
C GLN A 401 -14.89 -35.89 10.03
N ASN A 402 -16.10 -35.91 9.48
CA ASN A 402 -16.58 -37.02 8.67
C ASN A 402 -15.73 -37.22 7.40
N LYS A 403 -15.40 -36.14 6.70
CA LYS A 403 -14.50 -36.19 5.52
C LYS A 403 -13.13 -36.74 5.90
N LEU A 404 -12.58 -36.31 7.04
CA LEU A 404 -11.29 -36.77 7.53
C LEU A 404 -11.33 -38.25 7.89
N ALA A 405 -12.40 -38.72 8.53
CA ALA A 405 -12.60 -40.13 8.91
C ALA A 405 -12.66 -41.08 7.71
N VAL A 406 -13.23 -40.63 6.58
CA VAL A 406 -13.40 -41.44 5.36
C VAL A 406 -12.14 -41.46 4.48
N SER A 407 -11.22 -40.50 4.65
CA SER A 407 -10.04 -40.37 3.80
C SER A 407 -8.78 -40.95 4.45
N ASP A 408 -8.39 -42.16 4.09
CA ASP A 408 -7.16 -42.81 4.60
C ASP A 408 -5.88 -42.01 4.36
N LYS A 409 -5.80 -41.20 3.28
CA LYS A 409 -4.63 -40.42 2.94
C LYS A 409 -4.55 -39.06 3.69
N ASP A 410 -5.72 -38.54 4.04
CA ASP A 410 -5.84 -37.20 4.66
C ASP A 410 -6.00 -37.27 6.19
N ASN A 411 -6.25 -38.45 6.74
CA ASN A 411 -6.42 -38.66 8.19
C ASN A 411 -5.07 -38.59 8.90
N THR A 412 -4.57 -37.38 9.14
CA THR A 412 -3.31 -37.13 9.81
C THR A 412 -3.54 -36.44 11.16
N ALA A 413 -2.65 -36.69 12.11
CA ALA A 413 -2.69 -36.05 13.42
C ALA A 413 -2.67 -34.51 13.33
N ALA A 414 -2.01 -33.95 12.31
CA ALA A 414 -1.96 -32.51 12.06
C ALA A 414 -3.34 -31.94 11.67
N LYS A 415 -4.07 -32.60 10.77
CA LYS A 415 -5.43 -32.18 10.38
C LYS A 415 -6.44 -32.37 11.51
N GLN A 416 -6.28 -33.43 12.31
CA GLN A 416 -7.11 -33.61 13.49
C GLN A 416 -6.86 -32.52 14.53
N LEU A 417 -5.62 -32.11 14.73
CA LEU A 417 -5.27 -31.00 15.62
C LEU A 417 -5.88 -29.68 15.16
N GLU A 418 -5.95 -29.45 13.85
CA GLU A 418 -6.57 -28.26 13.27
C GLU A 418 -8.08 -28.21 13.56
N ILE A 419 -8.79 -29.32 13.35
CA ILE A 419 -10.23 -29.44 13.69
C ILE A 419 -10.46 -29.24 15.20
N ASN A 420 -9.60 -29.81 16.05
CA ASN A 420 -9.72 -29.64 17.50
C ASN A 420 -9.51 -28.18 17.93
N LYS A 421 -8.59 -27.43 17.30
CA LYS A 421 -8.41 -26.01 17.57
C LYS A 421 -9.64 -25.20 17.15
N GLU A 422 -10.22 -25.48 15.98
CA GLU A 422 -11.46 -24.82 15.53
C GLU A 422 -12.65 -25.11 16.45
N PHE A 423 -12.67 -26.27 17.13
CA PHE A 423 -13.69 -26.61 18.11
C PHE A 423 -13.51 -25.88 19.45
N ASP A 424 -12.27 -25.61 19.85
CA ASP A 424 -11.94 -24.91 21.09
C ASP A 424 -12.15 -23.39 20.99
N GLU A 425 -12.23 -22.81 19.76
CA GLU A 425 -12.52 -21.39 19.45
C GLU A 425 -14.03 -21.10 19.39
#